data_fe531d1bd4dee2fd3ee62671d0695e3a
#
_entry.id   fe531d1bd4dee2fd3ee62671d0695e3a
#
_cell.length_a   1.000
_cell.length_b   1.000
_cell.length_c   1.000
_cell.angle_alpha   90.00
_cell.angle_beta   90.00
_cell.angle_gamma   90.00
#
_symmetry.space_group_name_H-M   'P 1'
#
loop_
_entity.id
_entity.type
_entity.pdbx_description
1 polymer ?
#
loop_
_entity_poly.entity_id
_entity_poly.type
_entity_poly.pdbx_seq_one_letter_code
_entity_poly.pdbx_strand_id
1 'polypeptide(L)'
;MAITKIEVPELFDFGSDNSAFKLPTGTTAERPTSPSNGEMRFNTTTGFVEYYDTTDAQWWEIDYATVPLNVDYLVIAGGGGGGGQVGGGGGAGGLRTTYTNSSSLTGHTETALSLSTATNYSVSVGPAGAAGTVGPSATSGGIGGNSQFGTVGNEITSTGGGYGGSLPSPTAGAGGSGGGGGATTNVNGPGGAAVSSPAIQGKSGGNGFYAWAGGGGGGATTAGANGVTGSIGGIGGAGLAVNIISTTNAANASVGEVSGSDVYFAGGGGGCGSNTSAASGGIGGAGNGGYTNGGSSGAQLAPTDAAPNTGGGGGGARDTSQTGFNNGGLAATGGSGVVILRYPNEYTISETTSGGNVLTFNTYTESTDKVTVFKSGASGTIQFTA
;
A
#
# COMPACT_ATOMS: atom_id res chain seq x y z
N MET A 1 70.92 -1.56 -11.81
CA MET A 1 70.58 -2.96 -12.16
C MET A 1 69.13 -2.96 -12.57
N ALA A 2 68.84 -3.04 -13.86
CA ALA A 2 67.45 -3.04 -14.36
C ALA A 2 66.89 -4.43 -14.08
N ILE A 3 65.81 -4.49 -13.29
CA ILE A 3 65.06 -5.72 -13.15
C ILE A 3 64.25 -5.86 -14.40
N THR A 4 64.79 -6.61 -15.37
CA THR A 4 64.07 -7.03 -16.55
C THR A 4 63.03 -8.07 -16.16
N LYS A 5 61.76 -7.67 -16.24
CA LYS A 5 60.58 -8.53 -16.37
C LYS A 5 60.62 -9.82 -15.53
N ILE A 6 59.94 -9.79 -14.41
CA ILE A 6 59.51 -11.02 -13.74
C ILE A 6 58.39 -11.58 -14.61
N GLU A 7 58.74 -12.53 -15.49
CA GLU A 7 57.74 -13.37 -16.13
C GLU A 7 57.23 -14.35 -15.08
N VAL A 8 56.09 -14.04 -14.44
CA VAL A 8 55.32 -14.97 -13.63
C VAL A 8 54.04 -15.20 -14.40
N PRO A 9 54.03 -16.17 -15.31
CA PRO A 9 52.83 -16.44 -16.18
C PRO A 9 51.57 -16.77 -15.41
N GLU A 10 51.69 -17.07 -14.13
CA GLU A 10 50.57 -17.56 -13.29
C GLU A 10 50.12 -16.56 -12.22
N LEU A 11 50.68 -15.35 -12.15
CA LEU A 11 50.36 -14.39 -11.10
C LEU A 11 49.08 -13.54 -11.44
N PHE A 12 48.63 -13.54 -12.67
CA PHE A 12 47.52 -12.73 -13.15
C PHE A 12 46.63 -13.47 -14.15
N ASP A 13 46.37 -14.76 -13.94
CA ASP A 13 45.32 -15.44 -14.68
C ASP A 13 43.95 -15.09 -14.08
N PHE A 14 43.27 -14.14 -14.66
CA PHE A 14 41.87 -13.83 -14.38
C PHE A 14 40.90 -14.70 -15.18
N GLY A 15 41.39 -15.79 -15.77
CA GLY A 15 40.61 -16.73 -16.57
C GLY A 15 40.00 -17.82 -15.72
N SER A 16 38.71 -17.96 -15.78
CA SER A 16 37.84 -19.14 -15.57
C SER A 16 37.98 -20.01 -14.30
N ASP A 17 38.95 -19.80 -13.43
CA ASP A 17 39.10 -20.54 -12.20
C ASP A 17 38.72 -19.71 -10.98
N ASN A 18 38.15 -20.38 -9.96
CA ASN A 18 37.85 -19.80 -8.63
C ASN A 18 39.11 -19.37 -7.84
N SER A 19 40.21 -19.00 -8.52
CA SER A 19 41.46 -18.58 -7.93
C SER A 19 41.35 -17.12 -7.46
N ALA A 20 41.57 -16.90 -6.18
CA ALA A 20 41.56 -15.56 -5.60
C ALA A 20 42.97 -14.97 -5.63
N PHE A 21 43.08 -13.68 -5.99
CA PHE A 21 44.28 -12.91 -5.78
C PHE A 21 44.46 -12.63 -4.28
N LYS A 22 45.58 -13.05 -3.71
CA LYS A 22 45.92 -12.82 -2.29
C LYS A 22 46.76 -11.56 -2.14
N LEU A 23 46.19 -10.52 -1.53
CA LEU A 23 46.96 -9.34 -1.14
C LEU A 23 47.92 -9.66 0.02
N PRO A 24 49.05 -8.93 0.14
CA PRO A 24 49.85 -8.93 1.34
C PRO A 24 48.99 -8.60 2.56
N THR A 25 49.17 -9.31 3.66
CA THR A 25 48.37 -9.15 4.88
C THR A 25 49.28 -8.71 6.05
N GLY A 26 48.74 -7.92 6.96
CA GLY A 26 49.41 -7.51 8.18
C GLY A 26 48.55 -6.55 9.00
N THR A 27 48.95 -6.32 10.23
CA THR A 27 48.30 -5.37 11.15
C THR A 27 48.59 -3.92 10.74
N THR A 28 47.85 -2.96 11.32
CA THR A 28 48.13 -1.52 11.16
C THR A 28 49.57 -1.15 11.53
N ALA A 29 50.14 -1.81 12.55
CA ALA A 29 51.53 -1.57 12.99
C ALA A 29 52.59 -2.11 12.01
N GLU A 30 52.21 -3.06 11.16
CA GLU A 30 53.09 -3.68 10.16
C GLU A 30 53.00 -3.02 8.78
N ARG A 31 52.43 -1.81 8.70
CA ARG A 31 52.43 -1.02 7.46
C ARG A 31 53.86 -0.72 7.00
N PRO A 32 54.19 -0.87 5.70
CA PRO A 32 55.49 -0.47 5.17
C PRO A 32 55.86 0.94 5.60
N THR A 33 57.12 1.14 5.99
CA THR A 33 57.65 2.46 6.43
C THR A 33 57.92 3.42 5.27
N SER A 34 57.99 2.90 4.04
CA SER A 34 58.21 3.66 2.83
C SER A 34 57.34 3.10 1.71
N PRO A 35 55.99 3.21 1.82
CA PRO A 35 55.09 2.66 0.84
C PRO A 35 55.12 3.46 -0.47
N SER A 36 54.84 2.79 -1.58
CA SER A 36 54.66 3.40 -2.90
C SER A 36 53.21 3.80 -3.13
N ASN A 37 52.98 4.81 -3.97
CA ASN A 37 51.62 5.22 -4.34
C ASN A 37 50.82 4.08 -5.01
N GLY A 38 49.63 3.83 -4.51
CA GLY A 38 48.78 2.74 -4.99
C GLY A 38 49.18 1.35 -4.48
N GLU A 39 50.14 1.24 -3.54
CA GLU A 39 50.44 -0.02 -2.90
C GLU A 39 49.23 -0.49 -2.07
N MET A 40 48.80 -1.74 -2.29
CA MET A 40 47.60 -2.32 -1.69
C MET A 40 47.96 -3.50 -0.73
N ARG A 41 47.20 -3.60 0.36
CA ARG A 41 47.33 -4.71 1.32
C ARG A 41 46.00 -4.95 2.05
N PHE A 42 45.88 -6.11 2.70
CA PHE A 42 44.77 -6.37 3.62
C PHE A 42 45.22 -6.09 5.06
N ASN A 43 44.56 -5.15 5.75
CA ASN A 43 44.84 -4.81 7.13
C ASN A 43 44.04 -5.72 8.08
N THR A 44 44.73 -6.59 8.80
CA THR A 44 44.11 -7.56 9.71
C THR A 44 43.59 -6.93 11.00
N THR A 45 44.03 -5.69 11.36
CA THR A 45 43.51 -4.96 12.51
C THR A 45 42.14 -4.36 12.21
N THR A 46 41.97 -3.81 11.03
CA THR A 46 40.71 -3.13 10.64
C THR A 46 39.76 -4.05 9.85
N GLY A 47 40.29 -5.11 9.23
CA GLY A 47 39.52 -6.05 8.40
C GLY A 47 39.26 -5.56 6.98
N PHE A 48 39.91 -4.47 6.53
CA PHE A 48 39.73 -3.89 5.21
C PHE A 48 40.97 -4.03 4.32
N VAL A 49 40.71 -3.99 3.00
CA VAL A 49 41.80 -3.70 2.05
C VAL A 49 42.12 -2.22 2.15
N GLU A 50 43.38 -1.89 2.20
CA GLU A 50 43.88 -0.51 2.24
C GLU A 50 44.84 -0.26 1.08
N TYR A 51 44.91 0.99 0.62
CA TYR A 51 45.86 1.46 -0.35
C TYR A 51 46.59 2.72 0.17
N TYR A 52 47.83 2.90 -0.24
CA TYR A 52 48.60 4.08 0.13
C TYR A 52 48.48 5.18 -0.93
N ASP A 53 48.16 6.39 -0.49
CA ASP A 53 48.17 7.59 -1.32
C ASP A 53 49.32 8.50 -0.92
N THR A 54 50.25 8.75 -1.85
CA THR A 54 51.37 9.65 -1.64
C THR A 54 50.99 11.11 -1.59
N THR A 55 49.80 11.49 -2.09
CA THR A 55 49.33 12.87 -2.06
C THR A 55 49.06 13.33 -0.63
N ASP A 56 48.44 12.44 0.15
CA ASP A 56 48.10 12.69 1.54
C ASP A 56 49.07 11.99 2.53
N ALA A 57 50.00 11.21 1.99
CA ALA A 57 50.93 10.36 2.74
C ALA A 57 50.21 9.45 3.76
N GLN A 58 49.05 8.88 3.37
CA GLN A 58 48.21 8.06 4.23
C GLN A 58 47.74 6.77 3.57
N TRP A 59 47.45 5.78 4.43
CA TRP A 59 46.75 4.56 4.04
C TRP A 59 45.28 4.80 4.15
N TRP A 60 44.59 4.64 3.01
CA TRP A 60 43.13 4.73 2.90
C TRP A 60 42.54 3.34 2.83
N GLU A 61 41.49 3.09 3.63
CA GLU A 61 40.73 1.86 3.55
C GLU A 61 39.83 1.89 2.31
N ILE A 62 39.81 0.80 1.55
CA ILE A 62 38.82 0.57 0.52
C ILE A 62 37.59 0.01 1.26
N ASP A 63 36.75 0.93 1.69
CA ASP A 63 35.46 0.58 2.24
C ASP A 63 34.53 0.20 1.07
N TYR A 64 33.85 -0.92 1.23
CA TYR A 64 32.70 -1.15 0.38
C TYR A 64 31.70 -0.05 0.72
N ALA A 65 31.48 0.88 -0.19
CA ALA A 65 30.38 1.81 -0.04
C ALA A 65 29.12 0.95 0.12
N THR A 66 28.71 0.76 1.37
CA THR A 66 27.46 0.03 1.64
C THR A 66 26.35 0.79 0.93
N VAL A 67 25.65 0.15 0.04
CA VAL A 67 24.48 0.76 -0.60
C VAL A 67 23.57 1.22 0.54
N PRO A 68 23.24 2.52 0.64
CA PRO A 68 22.37 2.99 1.72
C PRO A 68 21.05 2.24 1.69
N LEU A 69 20.59 1.78 2.85
CA LEU A 69 19.27 1.16 2.97
C LEU A 69 18.18 2.24 2.86
N ASN A 70 17.95 2.70 1.65
CA ASN A 70 16.83 3.57 1.34
C ASN A 70 15.62 2.70 0.99
N VAL A 71 14.51 2.92 1.68
CA VAL A 71 13.29 2.12 1.53
C VAL A 71 12.15 3.02 1.05
N ASP A 72 11.65 2.72 -0.14
CA ASP A 72 10.37 3.22 -0.58
C ASP A 72 9.24 2.37 0.00
N TYR A 73 8.13 3.00 0.31
CA TYR A 73 6.97 2.33 0.87
C TYR A 73 5.66 2.71 0.18
N LEU A 74 4.72 1.79 0.27
CA LEU A 74 3.31 2.00 0.06
C LEU A 74 2.57 1.40 1.25
N VAL A 75 1.92 2.23 2.05
CA VAL A 75 1.12 1.82 3.20
C VAL A 75 -0.33 2.17 2.92
N ILE A 76 -1.17 1.16 2.77
CA ILE A 76 -2.59 1.29 2.47
C ILE A 76 -3.40 0.63 3.57
N ALA A 77 -4.31 1.37 4.15
CA ALA A 77 -5.26 0.89 5.16
C ALA A 77 -6.40 0.10 4.53
N GLY A 78 -7.17 -0.62 5.34
CA GLY A 78 -8.40 -1.25 4.87
C GLY A 78 -9.43 -0.23 4.45
N GLY A 79 -10.17 -0.49 3.37
CA GLY A 79 -11.31 0.29 2.94
C GLY A 79 -12.53 0.07 3.83
N GLY A 80 -13.43 1.04 3.89
CA GLY A 80 -14.70 0.97 4.61
C GLY A 80 -15.72 0.10 3.92
N GLY A 81 -16.64 -0.49 4.66
CA GLY A 81 -17.80 -1.21 4.11
C GLY A 81 -18.88 -0.28 3.61
N GLY A 82 -19.66 -0.72 2.63
CA GLY A 82 -20.84 -0.04 2.12
C GLY A 82 -21.99 -0.02 3.13
N GLY A 83 -22.85 0.99 3.04
CA GLY A 83 -24.07 1.11 3.84
C GLY A 83 -25.17 0.15 3.39
N GLY A 84 -25.98 -0.34 4.32
CA GLY A 84 -26.98 -1.37 4.08
C GLY A 84 -28.18 -0.87 3.26
N GLN A 85 -29.08 -0.12 3.85
CA GLN A 85 -30.33 0.31 3.19
C GLN A 85 -30.22 1.73 2.63
N VAL A 86 -30.49 1.89 1.35
CA VAL A 86 -30.26 3.14 0.61
C VAL A 86 -28.83 3.67 0.88
N GLY A 87 -27.92 2.73 0.84
CA GLY A 87 -26.59 2.92 1.37
C GLY A 87 -25.64 3.63 0.42
N GLY A 88 -24.77 4.45 0.99
CA GLY A 88 -23.60 4.98 0.30
C GLY A 88 -22.48 3.94 0.19
N GLY A 89 -21.57 4.16 -0.73
CA GLY A 89 -20.36 3.33 -0.86
C GLY A 89 -19.38 3.60 0.28
N GLY A 90 -18.58 2.59 0.66
CA GLY A 90 -17.46 2.76 1.58
C GLY A 90 -16.34 3.62 1.00
N GLY A 91 -15.67 4.41 1.82
CA GLY A 91 -14.47 5.14 1.42
C GLY A 91 -13.27 4.22 1.31
N ALA A 92 -12.33 4.55 0.45
CA ALA A 92 -11.06 3.85 0.38
C ALA A 92 -10.25 4.01 1.67
N GLY A 93 -9.42 3.03 1.98
CA GLY A 93 -8.37 3.14 2.99
C GLY A 93 -7.40 4.24 2.64
N GLY A 94 -6.85 4.91 3.65
CA GLY A 94 -5.83 5.93 3.46
C GLY A 94 -4.61 5.35 2.75
N LEU A 95 -4.01 6.11 1.87
CA LEU A 95 -2.84 5.77 1.10
C LEU A 95 -1.71 6.73 1.43
N ARG A 96 -0.55 6.19 1.81
CA ARG A 96 0.71 6.91 2.01
C ARG A 96 1.82 6.21 1.23
N THR A 97 2.62 6.98 0.49
CA THR A 97 3.69 6.42 -0.34
C THR A 97 4.82 7.41 -0.56
N THR A 98 6.03 6.88 -0.67
CA THR A 98 7.22 7.62 -1.12
C THR A 98 7.48 7.40 -2.62
N TYR A 99 6.93 6.35 -3.20
CA TYR A 99 7.24 5.93 -4.56
C TYR A 99 6.56 6.80 -5.60
N THR A 100 7.37 7.48 -6.41
CA THR A 100 6.92 8.46 -7.40
C THR A 100 7.23 7.98 -8.80
N ASN A 101 6.30 7.33 -9.45
CA ASN A 101 6.47 6.98 -10.86
C ASN A 101 5.35 7.48 -11.76
N SER A 102 4.40 8.23 -11.24
CA SER A 102 3.34 8.81 -12.04
C SER A 102 3.28 10.32 -11.86
N SER A 103 3.02 11.02 -12.97
CA SER A 103 2.87 12.47 -13.05
C SER A 103 1.66 13.04 -12.30
N SER A 104 0.92 12.21 -11.56
CA SER A 104 -0.38 12.56 -10.95
C SER A 104 -0.40 12.55 -9.41
N LEU A 105 0.76 12.54 -8.74
CA LEU A 105 0.87 12.38 -7.28
C LEU A 105 0.73 13.68 -6.48
N THR A 106 -0.12 14.61 -6.90
CA THR A 106 -0.28 15.88 -6.17
C THR A 106 -0.76 15.64 -4.74
N GLY A 107 0.18 15.73 -3.79
CA GLY A 107 -0.10 15.68 -2.35
C GLY A 107 0.03 14.31 -1.66
N HIS A 108 0.36 13.24 -2.39
CA HIS A 108 0.58 11.90 -1.81
C HIS A 108 2.04 11.49 -1.69
N THR A 109 2.98 12.31 -2.19
CA THR A 109 4.40 11.97 -2.20
C THR A 109 5.04 12.33 -0.87
N GLU A 110 5.68 11.34 -0.25
CA GLU A 110 6.50 11.49 0.94
C GLU A 110 7.97 11.18 0.63
N THR A 111 8.88 11.37 1.57
CA THR A 111 10.31 11.09 1.36
C THR A 111 10.63 9.65 1.72
N ALA A 112 11.42 8.98 0.88
CA ALA A 112 11.94 7.64 1.17
C ALA A 112 12.66 7.60 2.53
N LEU A 113 12.56 6.46 3.20
CA LEU A 113 13.16 6.27 4.52
C LEU A 113 14.59 5.78 4.38
N SER A 114 15.52 6.46 5.06
CA SER A 114 16.85 5.93 5.27
C SER A 114 16.85 5.11 6.56
N LEU A 115 16.89 3.79 6.41
CA LEU A 115 16.76 2.84 7.52
C LEU A 115 18.11 2.25 7.91
N SER A 116 18.16 1.61 9.09
CA SER A 116 19.34 0.91 9.60
C SER A 116 19.09 -0.60 9.64
N THR A 117 20.11 -1.39 9.39
CA THR A 117 20.10 -2.84 9.64
C THR A 117 20.02 -3.12 11.15
N ALA A 118 19.62 -4.34 11.52
CA ALA A 118 19.47 -4.78 12.89
C ALA A 118 18.55 -3.94 13.80
N THR A 119 17.72 -3.07 13.19
CA THR A 119 16.68 -2.29 13.87
C THR A 119 15.32 -2.94 13.65
N ASN A 120 14.50 -3.02 14.71
CA ASN A 120 13.14 -3.55 14.61
C ASN A 120 12.18 -2.51 14.03
N TYR A 121 11.47 -2.88 12.98
CA TYR A 121 10.42 -2.09 12.35
C TYR A 121 9.09 -2.82 12.49
N SER A 122 8.08 -2.14 13.02
CA SER A 122 6.73 -2.69 13.10
C SER A 122 6.05 -2.65 11.73
N VAL A 123 5.29 -3.69 11.43
CA VAL A 123 4.40 -3.79 10.27
C VAL A 123 3.04 -4.25 10.77
N SER A 124 1.97 -3.54 10.39
CA SER A 124 0.62 -4.04 10.58
C SER A 124 -0.25 -3.68 9.38
N VAL A 125 -1.13 -4.62 8.99
CA VAL A 125 -1.99 -4.46 7.82
C VAL A 125 -3.45 -4.49 8.25
N GLY A 126 -4.14 -3.38 7.99
CA GLY A 126 -5.52 -3.16 8.40
C GLY A 126 -6.53 -4.09 7.72
N PRO A 127 -7.47 -4.65 8.46
CA PRO A 127 -8.56 -5.43 7.88
C PRO A 127 -9.55 -4.55 7.12
N ALA A 128 -10.36 -5.18 6.28
CA ALA A 128 -11.50 -4.59 5.60
C ALA A 128 -12.58 -4.14 6.59
N GLY A 129 -13.27 -3.06 6.26
CA GLY A 129 -14.51 -2.66 6.94
C GLY A 129 -15.65 -3.62 6.61
N ALA A 130 -16.42 -3.99 7.62
CA ALA A 130 -17.55 -4.91 7.46
C ALA A 130 -18.69 -4.26 6.64
N ALA A 131 -19.45 -5.09 5.92
CA ALA A 131 -20.66 -4.68 5.22
C ALA A 131 -21.75 -4.21 6.19
N GLY A 132 -22.51 -3.19 5.82
CA GLY A 132 -23.74 -2.83 6.53
C GLY A 132 -24.86 -3.84 6.28
N THR A 133 -25.75 -4.01 7.28
CA THR A 133 -26.92 -4.89 7.14
C THR A 133 -28.07 -4.19 6.43
N VAL A 134 -28.93 -4.96 5.75
CA VAL A 134 -30.19 -4.46 5.16
C VAL A 134 -31.41 -4.94 5.98
N GLY A 135 -32.58 -4.38 5.74
CA GLY A 135 -33.83 -4.78 6.38
C GLY A 135 -34.22 -3.87 7.57
N PRO A 136 -35.11 -4.35 8.47
CA PRO A 136 -35.68 -3.51 9.54
C PRO A 136 -34.66 -2.94 10.51
N SER A 137 -33.51 -3.62 10.65
CA SER A 137 -32.38 -3.20 11.48
C SER A 137 -31.16 -2.85 10.61
N ALA A 138 -31.40 -2.10 9.53
CA ALA A 138 -30.33 -1.69 8.64
C ALA A 138 -29.24 -0.89 9.35
N THR A 139 -27.99 -1.12 8.99
CA THR A 139 -26.82 -0.45 9.58
C THR A 139 -25.94 0.17 8.49
N SER A 140 -25.22 1.20 8.88
CA SER A 140 -24.05 1.67 8.10
C SER A 140 -22.99 0.57 8.03
N GLY A 141 -22.07 0.69 7.10
CA GLY A 141 -20.89 -0.17 7.05
C GLY A 141 -19.97 -0.01 8.25
N GLY A 142 -18.92 -0.81 8.30
CA GLY A 142 -17.82 -0.70 9.25
C GLY A 142 -16.68 0.15 8.71
N ILE A 143 -15.93 0.78 9.59
CA ILE A 143 -14.66 1.47 9.26
C ILE A 143 -13.61 0.41 8.93
N GLY A 144 -12.74 0.67 7.95
CA GLY A 144 -11.55 -0.14 7.70
C GLY A 144 -10.51 -0.02 8.82
N GLY A 145 -9.64 -1.01 8.95
CA GLY A 145 -8.53 -0.95 9.91
C GLY A 145 -7.37 -0.13 9.41
N ASN A 146 -6.58 0.45 10.33
CA ASN A 146 -5.35 1.16 10.01
C ASN A 146 -4.23 0.20 9.57
N SER A 147 -3.35 0.66 8.67
CA SER A 147 -2.08 0.00 8.37
C SER A 147 -0.91 0.86 8.81
N GLN A 148 0.20 0.21 9.19
CA GLN A 148 1.36 0.90 9.75
C GLN A 148 2.68 0.27 9.29
N PHE A 149 3.70 1.13 9.16
CA PHE A 149 5.09 0.71 8.97
C PHE A 149 6.04 1.73 9.62
N GLY A 150 7.06 1.27 10.34
CA GLY A 150 8.12 2.13 10.89
C GLY A 150 8.65 1.66 12.23
N THR A 151 9.48 2.48 12.88
CA THR A 151 9.96 2.20 14.23
C THR A 151 8.85 2.40 15.25
N VAL A 152 8.84 1.58 16.30
CA VAL A 152 7.84 1.66 17.38
C VAL A 152 7.76 3.08 17.94
N GLY A 153 6.57 3.68 17.88
CA GLY A 153 6.30 5.05 18.34
C GLY A 153 6.48 6.14 17.26
N ASN A 154 7.03 5.77 16.08
CA ASN A 154 7.17 6.67 14.93
C ASN A 154 6.71 5.99 13.63
N GLU A 155 5.62 5.24 13.69
CA GLU A 155 5.08 4.54 12.53
C GLU A 155 4.40 5.52 11.57
N ILE A 156 4.60 5.26 10.28
CA ILE A 156 3.79 5.80 9.20
C ILE A 156 2.44 5.10 9.28
N THR A 157 1.40 5.81 9.68
CA THR A 157 0.06 5.26 9.81
C THR A 157 -0.85 5.75 8.68
N SER A 158 -1.44 4.81 7.95
CA SER A 158 -2.56 5.05 7.06
C SER A 158 -3.87 4.72 7.78
N THR A 159 -4.83 5.63 7.71
CA THR A 159 -6.12 5.54 8.42
C THR A 159 -7.11 4.71 7.62
N GLY A 160 -7.86 3.85 8.28
CA GLY A 160 -8.93 3.08 7.64
C GLY A 160 -9.95 3.94 6.90
N GLY A 161 -10.54 3.40 5.84
CA GLY A 161 -11.59 4.05 5.07
C GLY A 161 -12.88 4.24 5.85
N GLY A 162 -13.57 5.35 5.61
CA GLY A 162 -14.87 5.66 6.24
C GLY A 162 -15.98 4.75 5.74
N TYR A 163 -16.91 4.41 6.61
CA TYR A 163 -18.07 3.59 6.26
C TYR A 163 -19.11 4.33 5.39
N GLY A 164 -19.81 3.63 4.52
CA GLY A 164 -20.99 4.12 3.82
C GLY A 164 -22.19 4.30 4.78
N GLY A 165 -22.85 5.45 4.69
CA GLY A 165 -24.07 5.75 5.47
C GLY A 165 -25.25 4.89 5.03
N SER A 166 -26.23 4.67 5.91
CA SER A 166 -27.44 3.85 5.68
C SER A 166 -28.65 4.46 6.40
N LEU A 167 -29.85 4.06 6.05
CA LEU A 167 -31.03 4.27 6.89
C LEU A 167 -30.88 3.50 8.22
N PRO A 168 -31.38 4.04 9.35
CA PRO A 168 -31.96 5.37 9.53
C PRO A 168 -30.94 6.49 9.71
N SER A 169 -29.63 6.16 9.80
CA SER A 169 -28.52 7.10 10.00
C SER A 169 -27.74 7.32 8.71
N PRO A 170 -28.16 8.25 7.83
CA PRO A 170 -27.60 8.40 6.50
C PRO A 170 -26.21 9.04 6.44
N THR A 171 -25.71 9.56 7.56
CA THR A 171 -24.36 10.15 7.64
C THR A 171 -23.28 9.09 7.47
N ALA A 172 -22.35 9.35 6.58
CA ALA A 172 -21.21 8.49 6.34
C ALA A 172 -20.06 8.75 7.33
N GLY A 173 -19.18 7.77 7.47
CA GLY A 173 -18.00 7.86 8.30
C GLY A 173 -16.85 8.64 7.63
N ALA A 174 -16.12 9.41 8.44
CA ALA A 174 -14.80 9.91 8.06
C ALA A 174 -13.76 8.79 8.10
N GLY A 175 -12.68 8.95 7.35
CA GLY A 175 -11.59 7.96 7.29
C GLY A 175 -10.43 8.44 6.44
N GLY A 176 -9.49 7.56 6.09
CA GLY A 176 -8.43 7.85 5.13
C GLY A 176 -9.00 8.50 3.88
N SER A 177 -10.01 7.85 3.26
CA SER A 177 -11.02 8.50 2.41
C SER A 177 -12.39 8.39 3.08
N GLY A 178 -13.25 9.38 2.90
CA GLY A 178 -14.57 9.41 3.50
C GLY A 178 -15.57 8.48 2.81
N GLY A 179 -16.49 7.87 3.56
CA GLY A 179 -17.59 7.09 2.99
C GLY A 179 -18.65 7.96 2.29
N GLY A 180 -19.43 7.39 1.38
CA GLY A 180 -20.58 8.02 0.74
C GLY A 180 -21.80 8.07 1.67
N GLY A 181 -22.54 9.19 1.63
CA GLY A 181 -23.75 9.34 2.40
C GLY A 181 -24.86 8.40 1.95
N GLY A 182 -25.63 7.87 2.87
CA GLY A 182 -26.90 7.21 2.58
C GLY A 182 -27.98 8.23 2.25
N ALA A 183 -29.19 7.78 2.00
CA ALA A 183 -30.33 8.68 1.77
C ALA A 183 -31.56 8.24 2.52
N THR A 184 -32.45 9.20 2.86
CA THR A 184 -33.79 8.92 3.35
C THR A 184 -34.81 9.46 2.36
N THR A 185 -36.08 9.31 2.67
CA THR A 185 -37.17 9.89 1.86
C THR A 185 -37.08 11.41 1.80
N ASN A 186 -36.51 12.08 2.79
CA ASN A 186 -36.55 13.53 2.92
C ASN A 186 -35.19 14.17 3.26
N VAL A 187 -34.13 13.40 3.43
CA VAL A 187 -32.84 13.89 3.88
C VAL A 187 -31.69 13.33 3.02
N ASN A 188 -30.86 14.23 2.56
CA ASN A 188 -29.57 13.88 1.95
C ASN A 188 -28.59 13.55 3.05
N GLY A 189 -28.05 12.34 3.07
CA GLY A 189 -26.99 11.99 4.00
C GLY A 189 -25.68 12.62 3.56
N PRO A 190 -24.97 13.30 4.46
CA PRO A 190 -23.66 13.86 4.12
C PRO A 190 -22.61 12.77 3.91
N GLY A 191 -21.75 12.97 2.93
CA GLY A 191 -20.53 12.17 2.75
C GLY A 191 -19.52 12.42 3.86
N GLY A 192 -18.70 11.43 4.14
CA GLY A 192 -17.65 11.49 5.14
C GLY A 192 -16.46 12.35 4.70
N ALA A 193 -15.76 12.94 5.65
CA ALA A 193 -14.53 13.69 5.40
C ALA A 193 -13.33 12.73 5.24
N ALA A 194 -12.31 13.18 4.49
CA ALA A 194 -11.03 12.48 4.39
C ALA A 194 -10.00 13.05 5.37
N VAL A 195 -9.03 12.22 5.75
CA VAL A 195 -7.84 12.64 6.51
C VAL A 195 -6.89 13.41 5.61
N SER A 196 -6.45 14.58 6.06
CA SER A 196 -5.53 15.47 5.35
C SER A 196 -4.24 15.81 6.12
N SER A 197 -4.10 15.34 7.36
CA SER A 197 -2.92 15.58 8.21
C SER A 197 -2.52 14.28 8.92
N PRO A 198 -1.23 13.95 9.07
CA PRO A 198 -0.03 14.71 8.64
C PRO A 198 0.21 14.72 7.12
N ALA A 199 -0.47 13.89 6.34
CA ALA A 199 -0.44 13.84 4.89
C ALA A 199 -1.86 13.67 4.34
N ILE A 200 -2.09 14.08 3.09
CA ILE A 200 -3.33 13.76 2.39
C ILE A 200 -3.37 12.26 2.17
N GLN A 201 -4.39 11.59 2.69
CA GLN A 201 -4.53 10.13 2.57
C GLN A 201 -5.63 9.71 1.58
N GLY A 202 -6.50 10.64 1.19
CA GLY A 202 -7.60 10.39 0.28
C GLY A 202 -8.51 11.60 0.12
N LYS A 203 -9.73 11.36 -0.38
CA LYS A 203 -10.73 12.38 -0.66
C LYS A 203 -12.06 12.07 0.05
N SER A 204 -12.90 13.10 0.20
CA SER A 204 -14.22 12.96 0.80
C SER A 204 -15.16 12.07 -0.01
N GLY A 205 -16.12 11.46 0.65
CA GLY A 205 -17.26 10.83 -0.01
C GLY A 205 -18.29 11.84 -0.53
N GLY A 206 -19.12 11.39 -1.48
CA GLY A 206 -20.26 12.13 -2.01
C GLY A 206 -21.47 12.06 -1.07
N ASN A 207 -22.35 13.04 -1.17
CA ASN A 207 -23.62 13.04 -0.44
C ASN A 207 -24.62 12.06 -1.06
N GLY A 208 -25.44 11.42 -0.25
CA GLY A 208 -26.64 10.75 -0.71
C GLY A 208 -27.71 11.76 -1.17
N PHE A 209 -28.64 11.32 -2.01
CA PHE A 209 -29.75 12.14 -2.49
C PHE A 209 -31.10 11.58 -2.03
N TYR A 210 -31.96 12.42 -1.47
CA TYR A 210 -33.23 12.04 -0.79
C TYR A 210 -34.17 11.12 -1.60
N ALA A 211 -34.10 11.12 -2.91
CA ALA A 211 -34.85 10.20 -3.76
C ALA A 211 -34.14 8.85 -3.96
N TRP A 212 -33.65 8.23 -2.89
CA TRP A 212 -33.18 6.86 -2.87
C TRP A 212 -31.85 6.60 -3.60
N ALA A 213 -30.93 7.57 -3.68
CA ALA A 213 -29.62 7.40 -4.25
C ALA A 213 -28.54 7.60 -3.20
N GLY A 214 -27.72 6.60 -2.92
CA GLY A 214 -26.53 6.70 -2.09
C GLY A 214 -25.42 7.46 -2.81
N GLY A 215 -24.59 8.19 -2.06
CA GLY A 215 -23.34 8.81 -2.55
C GLY A 215 -22.24 7.78 -2.74
N GLY A 216 -21.28 8.04 -3.62
CA GLY A 216 -20.07 7.23 -3.76
C GLY A 216 -19.07 7.51 -2.64
N GLY A 217 -18.28 6.52 -2.22
CA GLY A 217 -17.14 6.70 -1.31
C GLY A 217 -16.01 7.46 -1.98
N GLY A 218 -15.20 8.21 -1.21
CA GLY A 218 -14.00 8.86 -1.71
C GLY A 218 -12.92 7.85 -2.06
N GLY A 219 -12.15 8.13 -3.09
CA GLY A 219 -10.93 7.39 -3.45
C GLY A 219 -9.65 8.15 -3.05
N ALA A 220 -8.50 7.63 -3.40
CA ALA A 220 -7.24 8.29 -3.12
C ALA A 220 -7.09 9.63 -3.87
N THR A 221 -7.53 9.71 -5.13
CA THR A 221 -7.30 10.89 -5.98
C THR A 221 -8.52 11.78 -6.17
N THR A 222 -9.72 11.21 -6.23
CA THR A 222 -10.96 11.98 -6.44
C THR A 222 -11.99 11.74 -5.36
N ALA A 223 -12.80 12.74 -5.08
CA ALA A 223 -13.97 12.59 -4.21
C ALA A 223 -15.00 11.65 -4.82
N GLY A 224 -15.78 10.99 -3.98
CA GLY A 224 -16.96 10.27 -4.43
C GLY A 224 -18.01 11.24 -5.00
N ALA A 225 -18.72 10.78 -6.02
CA ALA A 225 -19.82 11.57 -6.59
C ALA A 225 -21.05 11.55 -5.68
N ASN A 226 -21.81 12.62 -5.71
CA ASN A 226 -23.12 12.67 -5.05
C ASN A 226 -24.10 11.74 -5.75
N GLY A 227 -25.03 11.14 -4.98
CA GLY A 227 -26.27 10.62 -5.56
C GLY A 227 -27.06 11.76 -6.24
N VAL A 228 -27.78 11.46 -7.30
CA VAL A 228 -28.52 12.47 -8.09
C VAL A 228 -29.98 12.11 -8.30
N THR A 229 -30.75 13.09 -8.79
CA THR A 229 -32.15 12.92 -9.17
C THR A 229 -32.31 11.75 -10.14
N GLY A 230 -33.47 11.09 -10.10
CA GLY A 230 -33.72 9.88 -10.89
C GLY A 230 -33.14 8.62 -10.25
N SER A 231 -32.76 8.73 -8.97
CA SER A 231 -32.27 7.61 -8.15
C SER A 231 -31.00 6.93 -8.69
N ILE A 232 -30.12 7.72 -9.26
CA ILE A 232 -28.80 7.25 -9.73
C ILE A 232 -27.78 7.38 -8.58
N GLY A 233 -27.17 6.28 -8.20
CA GLY A 233 -26.11 6.26 -7.18
C GLY A 233 -24.86 7.03 -7.60
N GLY A 234 -24.16 7.60 -6.64
CA GLY A 234 -22.89 8.28 -6.86
C GLY A 234 -21.76 7.30 -7.18
N ILE A 235 -20.98 7.59 -8.22
CA ILE A 235 -19.79 6.81 -8.58
C ILE A 235 -18.72 6.97 -7.50
N GLY A 236 -17.99 5.90 -7.19
CA GLY A 236 -16.86 5.93 -6.27
C GLY A 236 -15.68 6.73 -6.81
N GLY A 237 -14.94 7.37 -5.92
CA GLY A 237 -13.75 8.14 -6.26
C GLY A 237 -12.62 7.23 -6.78
N ALA A 238 -11.83 7.73 -7.71
CA ALA A 238 -10.70 6.99 -8.29
C ALA A 238 -9.57 6.78 -7.27
N GLY A 239 -8.92 5.63 -7.34
CA GLY A 239 -7.68 5.31 -6.66
C GLY A 239 -6.47 5.97 -7.31
N LEU A 240 -5.29 5.62 -6.82
CA LEU A 240 -4.01 6.11 -7.29
C LEU A 240 -3.20 4.98 -7.93
N ALA A 241 -2.58 5.27 -9.08
CA ALA A 241 -1.58 4.39 -9.68
C ALA A 241 -0.26 4.51 -8.92
N VAL A 242 0.25 3.40 -8.37
CA VAL A 242 1.53 3.34 -7.69
C VAL A 242 2.27 2.08 -8.14
N ASN A 243 3.22 2.25 -9.06
CA ASN A 243 3.99 1.12 -9.63
C ASN A 243 5.23 0.77 -8.77
N ILE A 244 5.09 0.80 -7.45
CA ILE A 244 6.14 0.34 -6.52
C ILE A 244 6.46 -1.14 -6.73
N ILE A 245 5.52 -1.88 -7.27
CA ILE A 245 5.62 -3.27 -7.71
C ILE A 245 5.20 -3.36 -9.18
N SER A 246 5.85 -4.18 -9.98
CA SER A 246 5.48 -4.38 -11.39
C SER A 246 4.09 -5.02 -11.52
N THR A 247 3.42 -4.79 -12.64
CA THR A 247 2.08 -5.37 -12.91
C THR A 247 2.09 -6.89 -12.85
N THR A 248 3.16 -7.55 -13.30
CA THR A 248 3.33 -9.01 -13.22
C THR A 248 3.40 -9.48 -11.78
N ASN A 249 4.23 -8.84 -10.95
CA ASN A 249 4.40 -9.22 -9.55
C ASN A 249 3.18 -8.81 -8.70
N ALA A 250 2.49 -7.72 -9.03
CA ALA A 250 1.22 -7.35 -8.40
C ALA A 250 0.13 -8.39 -8.62
N ALA A 251 0.00 -8.91 -9.86
CA ALA A 251 -0.91 -10.00 -10.19
C ALA A 251 -0.54 -11.29 -9.44
N ASN A 252 0.74 -11.68 -9.42
CA ASN A 252 1.24 -12.84 -8.69
C ASN A 252 1.00 -12.72 -7.17
N ALA A 253 1.17 -11.53 -6.64
CA ALA A 253 0.92 -11.23 -5.23
C ALA A 253 -0.58 -11.08 -4.91
N SER A 254 -1.44 -10.91 -5.90
CA SER A 254 -2.86 -10.56 -5.74
C SER A 254 -3.03 -9.27 -4.92
N VAL A 255 -2.37 -8.20 -5.34
CA VAL A 255 -2.43 -6.87 -4.73
C VAL A 255 -2.71 -5.80 -5.77
N GLY A 256 -3.45 -4.77 -5.39
CA GLY A 256 -3.85 -3.71 -6.29
C GLY A 256 -4.78 -4.19 -7.42
N GLU A 257 -5.18 -3.27 -8.26
CA GLU A 257 -5.92 -3.51 -9.51
C GLU A 257 -5.00 -3.18 -10.69
N VAL A 258 -4.64 -4.20 -11.47
CA VAL A 258 -3.82 -4.00 -12.66
C VAL A 258 -4.69 -3.50 -13.81
N SER A 259 -4.35 -2.33 -14.35
CA SER A 259 -5.03 -1.76 -15.51
C SER A 259 -4.02 -1.13 -16.47
N GLY A 260 -3.88 -1.72 -17.65
CA GLY A 260 -2.83 -1.36 -18.61
C GLY A 260 -1.43 -1.63 -18.06
N SER A 261 -0.61 -0.60 -17.99
CA SER A 261 0.76 -0.65 -17.43
C SER A 261 0.84 -0.29 -15.95
N ASP A 262 -0.28 -0.01 -15.30
CA ASP A 262 -0.32 0.55 -13.96
C ASP A 262 -0.99 -0.38 -12.94
N VAL A 263 -0.60 -0.23 -11.68
CA VAL A 263 -1.21 -0.88 -10.52
C VAL A 263 -1.91 0.19 -9.68
N TYR A 264 -3.24 0.11 -9.62
CA TYR A 264 -4.08 1.06 -8.89
C TYR A 264 -4.46 0.54 -7.51
N PHE A 265 -4.58 1.47 -6.57
CA PHE A 265 -4.96 1.18 -5.18
C PHE A 265 -5.96 2.23 -4.67
N ALA A 266 -6.70 1.88 -3.63
CA ALA A 266 -7.53 2.77 -2.86
C ALA A 266 -8.63 3.48 -3.69
N GLY A 267 -9.42 2.74 -4.45
CA GLY A 267 -10.67 3.21 -5.07
C GLY A 267 -11.82 3.29 -4.07
N GLY A 268 -12.70 4.27 -4.19
CA GLY A 268 -13.91 4.40 -3.38
C GLY A 268 -15.08 3.56 -3.90
N GLY A 269 -15.92 3.02 -3.03
CA GLY A 269 -17.09 2.20 -3.39
C GLY A 269 -18.21 3.00 -4.07
N GLY A 270 -18.97 2.36 -4.96
CA GLY A 270 -20.16 2.95 -5.57
C GLY A 270 -21.35 3.02 -4.61
N GLY A 271 -22.14 4.10 -4.67
CA GLY A 271 -23.39 4.24 -3.93
C GLY A 271 -24.54 3.44 -4.56
N CYS A 272 -25.57 3.11 -3.80
CA CYS A 272 -26.74 2.44 -4.34
C CYS A 272 -27.56 3.33 -5.25
N GLY A 273 -28.32 2.71 -6.20
CA GLY A 273 -29.29 3.38 -7.07
C GLY A 273 -30.63 2.66 -7.11
N SER A 274 -31.66 3.27 -7.75
CA SER A 274 -32.93 2.64 -7.96
C SER A 274 -33.35 2.56 -9.45
N ASN A 275 -32.42 2.84 -10.36
CA ASN A 275 -32.58 2.66 -11.79
C ASN A 275 -31.60 1.60 -12.31
N THR A 276 -31.73 1.24 -13.57
CA THR A 276 -31.07 0.11 -14.24
C THR A 276 -29.55 0.12 -14.26
N SER A 277 -28.89 1.08 -13.58
CA SER A 277 -27.45 1.21 -13.57
C SER A 277 -26.91 1.23 -12.14
N ALA A 278 -26.09 0.24 -11.80
CA ALA A 278 -25.27 0.29 -10.59
C ALA A 278 -24.27 1.43 -10.68
N ALA A 279 -24.03 2.15 -9.59
CA ALA A 279 -22.92 3.07 -9.54
C ALA A 279 -21.61 2.30 -9.45
N SER A 280 -20.70 2.56 -10.38
CA SER A 280 -19.39 1.90 -10.39
C SER A 280 -18.56 2.32 -9.18
N GLY A 281 -17.81 1.38 -8.64
CA GLY A 281 -16.67 1.70 -7.79
C GLY A 281 -15.57 2.40 -8.58
N GLY A 282 -14.71 3.14 -7.90
CA GLY A 282 -13.52 3.74 -8.51
C GLY A 282 -12.45 2.68 -8.81
N ILE A 283 -11.63 2.93 -9.82
CA ILE A 283 -10.44 2.10 -10.10
C ILE A 283 -9.57 2.03 -8.86
N GLY A 284 -8.94 0.89 -8.60
CA GLY A 284 -8.16 0.63 -7.39
C GLY A 284 -8.84 -0.36 -6.45
N GLY A 285 -9.62 -1.28 -7.02
CA GLY A 285 -10.20 -2.44 -6.35
C GLY A 285 -11.50 -2.19 -5.60
N ALA A 286 -12.23 -1.13 -5.92
CA ALA A 286 -13.47 -0.80 -5.24
C ALA A 286 -14.67 -1.65 -5.71
N GLY A 287 -15.64 -1.83 -4.81
CA GLY A 287 -16.91 -2.48 -5.09
C GLY A 287 -17.95 -1.58 -5.75
N ASN A 288 -18.79 -2.14 -6.61
CA ASN A 288 -19.92 -1.44 -7.23
C ASN A 288 -21.14 -1.40 -6.31
N GLY A 289 -21.91 -0.31 -6.38
CA GLY A 289 -23.17 -0.20 -5.68
C GLY A 289 -24.24 -1.14 -6.23
N GLY A 290 -25.18 -1.51 -5.38
CA GLY A 290 -26.39 -2.25 -5.77
C GLY A 290 -27.49 -1.38 -6.34
N TYR A 291 -28.43 -1.96 -7.08
CA TYR A 291 -29.64 -1.27 -7.49
C TYR A 291 -30.86 -2.18 -7.48
N THR A 292 -32.07 -1.59 -7.43
CA THR A 292 -33.32 -2.28 -7.67
C THR A 292 -34.14 -1.49 -8.71
N ASN A 293 -34.62 -2.15 -9.76
CA ASN A 293 -35.48 -1.51 -10.77
C ASN A 293 -36.94 -1.57 -10.34
N GLY A 294 -37.46 -0.46 -9.88
CA GLY A 294 -38.89 -0.08 -9.70
C GLY A 294 -39.94 -1.17 -9.44
N GLY A 295 -39.91 -1.85 -8.30
CA GLY A 295 -40.97 -2.77 -7.85
C GLY A 295 -40.50 -4.19 -7.52
N SER A 296 -41.36 -4.95 -6.85
CA SER A 296 -41.05 -6.28 -6.27
C SER A 296 -40.66 -7.38 -7.27
N SER A 297 -40.68 -7.12 -8.56
CA SER A 297 -40.32 -8.06 -9.63
C SER A 297 -39.29 -7.50 -10.64
N GLY A 298 -38.74 -6.31 -10.41
CA GLY A 298 -37.72 -5.71 -11.29
C GLY A 298 -36.35 -6.36 -11.17
N ALA A 299 -35.50 -6.13 -12.18
CA ALA A 299 -34.09 -6.57 -12.11
C ALA A 299 -33.40 -5.95 -10.91
N GLN A 300 -32.63 -6.78 -10.20
CA GLN A 300 -31.87 -6.37 -9.04
C GLN A 300 -30.40 -6.73 -9.25
N LEU A 301 -29.49 -5.87 -8.80
CA LEU A 301 -28.08 -6.16 -8.76
C LEU A 301 -27.57 -5.95 -7.34
N ALA A 302 -26.96 -6.99 -6.78
CA ALA A 302 -26.31 -6.89 -5.49
C ALA A 302 -25.07 -5.99 -5.59
N PRO A 303 -24.73 -5.26 -4.52
CA PRO A 303 -23.44 -4.59 -4.46
C PRO A 303 -22.31 -5.62 -4.46
N THR A 304 -21.13 -5.20 -4.87
CA THR A 304 -19.95 -6.07 -4.89
C THR A 304 -18.96 -5.67 -3.81
N ASP A 305 -18.31 -6.67 -3.22
CA ASP A 305 -17.19 -6.47 -2.32
C ASP A 305 -16.02 -5.81 -3.05
N ALA A 306 -15.24 -5.03 -2.33
CA ALA A 306 -13.98 -4.54 -2.83
C ALA A 306 -12.94 -5.68 -2.88
N ALA A 307 -12.00 -5.59 -3.82
CA ALA A 307 -10.92 -6.56 -3.95
C ALA A 307 -10.01 -6.52 -2.71
N PRO A 308 -9.58 -7.66 -2.17
CA PRO A 308 -8.65 -7.70 -1.05
C PRO A 308 -7.28 -7.13 -1.43
N ASN A 309 -6.54 -6.63 -0.44
CA ASN A 309 -5.19 -6.07 -0.60
C ASN A 309 -5.10 -4.87 -1.58
N THR A 310 -6.18 -4.12 -1.65
CA THR A 310 -6.28 -2.90 -2.49
C THR A 310 -6.60 -1.65 -1.67
N GLY A 311 -7.18 -1.84 -0.47
CA GLY A 311 -7.76 -0.75 0.31
C GLY A 311 -9.03 -0.16 -0.31
N GLY A 312 -9.66 -0.83 -1.27
CA GLY A 312 -10.88 -0.37 -1.93
C GLY A 312 -12.09 -0.29 -0.99
N GLY A 313 -13.00 0.65 -1.20
CA GLY A 313 -14.27 0.75 -0.48
C GLY A 313 -15.35 -0.21 -1.03
N GLY A 314 -16.19 -0.78 -0.18
CA GLY A 314 -17.29 -1.67 -0.56
C GLY A 314 -18.49 -0.93 -1.14
N GLY A 315 -19.27 -1.59 -2.02
CA GLY A 315 -20.49 -1.02 -2.62
C GLY A 315 -21.65 -0.87 -1.64
N GLY A 316 -22.43 0.22 -1.74
CA GLY A 316 -23.64 0.44 -0.96
C GLY A 316 -24.82 -0.39 -1.46
N ALA A 317 -25.66 -0.90 -0.56
CA ALA A 317 -26.81 -1.70 -0.91
C ALA A 317 -28.09 -0.88 -1.08
N ARG A 318 -28.96 -1.39 -1.95
CA ARG A 318 -30.31 -0.88 -2.15
C ARG A 318 -31.29 -1.96 -1.72
N ASP A 319 -31.90 -1.83 -0.58
CA ASP A 319 -33.03 -2.65 -0.18
C ASP A 319 -34.20 -1.77 0.24
N THR A 320 -35.42 -2.21 -0.12
CA THR A 320 -36.66 -1.60 0.26
C THR A 320 -37.58 -2.63 0.95
N SER A 321 -37.07 -3.37 1.91
CA SER A 321 -37.88 -4.31 2.72
C SER A 321 -38.65 -5.37 1.94
N GLN A 322 -38.32 -5.65 0.69
CA GLN A 322 -38.94 -6.70 -0.11
C GLN A 322 -38.12 -7.98 -0.05
N THR A 323 -38.77 -9.05 0.41
CA THR A 323 -38.27 -10.40 0.46
C THR A 323 -37.79 -10.89 -0.91
N GLY A 324 -36.48 -11.02 -1.13
CA GLY A 324 -35.99 -11.58 -2.39
C GLY A 324 -34.52 -11.36 -2.74
N PHE A 325 -33.74 -10.66 -1.94
CA PHE A 325 -32.29 -10.60 -2.15
C PHE A 325 -31.62 -11.93 -1.77
N ASN A 326 -31.14 -12.67 -2.77
CA ASN A 326 -30.37 -13.89 -2.57
C ASN A 326 -28.95 -13.65 -2.00
N ASN A 327 -28.62 -12.43 -1.60
CA ASN A 327 -27.29 -12.05 -1.10
C ASN A 327 -27.25 -11.89 0.42
N GLY A 328 -28.10 -12.58 1.15
CA GLY A 328 -28.04 -12.63 2.63
C GLY A 328 -28.34 -11.31 3.35
N GLY A 329 -28.85 -10.28 2.64
CA GLY A 329 -29.27 -9.02 3.27
C GLY A 329 -28.08 -8.14 3.70
N LEU A 330 -26.96 -8.14 3.03
CA LEU A 330 -25.78 -7.31 3.32
C LEU A 330 -25.45 -6.35 2.18
N ALA A 331 -24.85 -5.21 2.54
CA ALA A 331 -24.07 -4.40 1.62
C ALA A 331 -22.76 -5.13 1.27
N ALA A 332 -21.79 -4.43 0.77
CA ALA A 332 -20.52 -5.01 0.40
C ALA A 332 -19.40 -4.65 1.41
N THR A 333 -18.49 -5.57 1.62
CA THR A 333 -17.30 -5.36 2.45
C THR A 333 -16.28 -4.47 1.74
N GLY A 334 -15.50 -3.72 2.50
CA GLY A 334 -14.27 -3.09 1.98
C GLY A 334 -13.21 -4.11 1.58
N GLY A 335 -12.18 -3.67 0.89
CA GLY A 335 -10.96 -4.44 0.65
C GLY A 335 -9.98 -4.27 1.82
N SER A 336 -9.23 -5.30 2.16
CA SER A 336 -8.15 -5.18 3.12
C SER A 336 -7.05 -4.24 2.63
N GLY A 337 -6.27 -3.69 3.57
CA GLY A 337 -5.07 -2.93 3.27
C GLY A 337 -3.91 -3.79 2.76
N VAL A 338 -2.80 -3.15 2.49
CA VAL A 338 -1.53 -3.77 2.11
C VAL A 338 -0.38 -2.86 2.52
N VAL A 339 0.77 -3.43 2.89
CA VAL A 339 2.04 -2.72 3.04
C VAL A 339 3.02 -3.31 2.03
N ILE A 340 3.65 -2.45 1.24
CA ILE A 340 4.66 -2.84 0.25
C ILE A 340 5.91 -2.02 0.51
N LEU A 341 7.06 -2.70 0.59
CA LEU A 341 8.37 -2.09 0.79
C LEU A 341 9.25 -2.41 -0.42
N ARG A 342 9.92 -1.40 -0.98
CA ARG A 342 10.91 -1.54 -2.06
C ARG A 342 12.26 -1.05 -1.58
N TYR A 343 13.30 -1.84 -1.73
CA TYR A 343 14.63 -1.60 -1.18
C TYR A 343 15.72 -2.28 -2.02
N PRO A 344 17.01 -1.85 -1.91
CA PRO A 344 18.10 -2.44 -2.69
C PRO A 344 18.24 -3.95 -2.47
N ASN A 345 18.60 -4.69 -3.51
CA ASN A 345 18.61 -6.16 -3.53
C ASN A 345 19.70 -6.80 -2.65
N GLU A 346 20.68 -6.02 -2.21
CA GLU A 346 21.71 -6.42 -1.23
C GLU A 346 21.11 -6.77 0.13
N TYR A 347 19.96 -6.17 0.44
CA TYR A 347 19.30 -6.39 1.73
C TYR A 347 18.25 -7.50 1.67
N THR A 348 18.00 -8.10 2.83
CA THR A 348 16.91 -9.07 3.04
C THR A 348 16.08 -8.68 4.26
N ILE A 349 14.80 -9.01 4.23
CA ILE A 349 13.90 -8.85 5.38
C ILE A 349 13.78 -10.18 6.09
N SER A 350 13.98 -10.15 7.41
CA SER A 350 13.68 -11.26 8.32
C SER A 350 12.64 -10.84 9.34
N GLU A 351 11.77 -11.78 9.74
CA GLU A 351 10.82 -11.57 10.83
C GLU A 351 11.52 -11.72 12.17
N THR A 352 11.22 -10.82 13.09
CA THR A 352 11.75 -10.84 14.46
C THR A 352 10.64 -10.92 15.52
N THR A 353 9.40 -11.15 15.10
CA THR A 353 8.26 -11.25 16.01
C THR A 353 8.42 -12.44 16.96
N SER A 354 8.39 -12.20 18.25
CA SER A 354 8.31 -13.24 19.28
C SER A 354 6.86 -13.36 19.76
N GLY A 355 6.29 -14.56 19.77
CA GLY A 355 4.99 -14.78 20.41
C GLY A 355 3.86 -15.29 19.52
N GLY A 356 4.12 -15.96 18.43
CA GLY A 356 3.12 -16.76 17.72
C GLY A 356 2.33 -16.08 16.59
N ASN A 357 2.46 -14.78 16.40
CA ASN A 357 1.96 -14.11 15.20
C ASN A 357 3.06 -14.11 14.15
N VAL A 358 2.95 -15.01 13.17
CA VAL A 358 3.90 -15.09 12.05
C VAL A 358 3.45 -14.12 10.96
N LEU A 359 4.32 -13.18 10.61
CA LEU A 359 4.12 -12.30 9.45
C LEU A 359 4.15 -13.14 8.17
N THR A 360 3.08 -13.11 7.40
CA THR A 360 3.09 -13.70 6.06
C THR A 360 3.41 -12.62 5.03
N PHE A 361 4.53 -12.79 4.33
CA PHE A 361 4.94 -11.88 3.27
C PHE A 361 5.60 -12.62 2.11
N ASN A 362 5.61 -12.01 0.95
CA ASN A 362 6.30 -12.50 -0.24
C ASN A 362 7.26 -11.43 -0.74
N THR A 363 8.45 -11.84 -1.15
CA THR A 363 9.47 -10.94 -1.73
C THR A 363 9.69 -11.28 -3.19
N TYR A 364 9.72 -10.25 -4.03
CA TYR A 364 9.97 -10.32 -5.47
C TYR A 364 11.22 -9.53 -5.79
N THR A 365 11.99 -9.98 -6.81
CA THR A 365 13.13 -9.21 -7.33
C THR A 365 12.66 -8.39 -8.53
N GLU A 366 12.98 -7.10 -8.53
CA GLU A 366 12.66 -6.16 -9.61
C GLU A 366 13.91 -5.35 -9.99
N SER A 367 14.66 -5.83 -10.99
CA SER A 367 15.92 -5.23 -11.43
C SER A 367 16.94 -5.20 -10.27
N THR A 368 17.30 -4.01 -9.79
CA THR A 368 18.26 -3.77 -8.70
C THR A 368 17.65 -3.77 -7.31
N ASP A 369 16.32 -3.96 -7.23
CA ASP A 369 15.58 -3.87 -5.97
C ASP A 369 14.87 -5.18 -5.62
N LYS A 370 14.54 -5.33 -4.35
CA LYS A 370 13.54 -6.27 -3.84
C LYS A 370 12.27 -5.52 -3.47
N VAL A 371 11.14 -6.17 -3.70
CA VAL A 371 9.81 -5.68 -3.30
C VAL A 371 9.17 -6.72 -2.40
N THR A 372 8.93 -6.35 -1.15
CA THR A 372 8.27 -7.22 -0.17
C THR A 372 6.85 -6.74 0.11
N VAL A 373 5.90 -7.67 0.03
CA VAL A 373 4.47 -7.44 0.14
C VAL A 373 3.92 -8.10 1.41
N PHE A 374 3.34 -7.31 2.31
CA PHE A 374 2.63 -7.75 3.52
C PHE A 374 1.12 -7.58 3.31
N LYS A 375 0.35 -8.65 3.54
CA LYS A 375 -1.11 -8.66 3.32
C LYS A 375 -1.88 -8.68 4.64
N SER A 376 -3.22 -8.57 4.55
CA SER A 376 -4.13 -8.60 5.69
C SER A 376 -3.87 -9.76 6.66
N GLY A 377 -3.96 -9.46 7.94
CA GLY A 377 -3.61 -10.39 9.02
C GLY A 377 -2.14 -10.30 9.47
N ALA A 378 -1.30 -9.60 8.72
CA ALA A 378 0.07 -9.35 9.13
C ALA A 378 0.12 -8.33 10.28
N SER A 379 0.80 -8.69 11.37
CA SER A 379 1.16 -7.78 12.47
C SER A 379 2.37 -8.35 13.17
N GLY A 380 3.47 -7.62 13.15
CA GLY A 380 4.71 -8.08 13.78
C GLY A 380 5.86 -7.11 13.54
N THR A 381 7.07 -7.58 13.76
CA THR A 381 8.29 -6.82 13.57
C THR A 381 9.23 -7.49 12.57
N ILE A 382 9.92 -6.68 11.80
CA ILE A 382 10.93 -7.10 10.83
C ILE A 382 12.26 -6.42 11.09
N GLN A 383 13.33 -7.02 10.60
CA GLN A 383 14.66 -6.40 10.48
C GLN A 383 15.17 -6.54 9.05
N PHE A 384 16.00 -5.58 8.64
CA PHE A 384 16.80 -5.68 7.44
C PHE A 384 18.20 -6.20 7.78
N THR A 385 18.71 -7.11 6.96
CA THR A 385 20.10 -7.62 7.01
C THR A 385 20.72 -7.47 5.63
N ALA A 386 22.03 -7.13 5.60
CA ALA A 386 22.82 -7.06 4.37
C ALA A 386 23.32 -8.46 3.97
#